data_b0753fd59129ff63538646aab2de267e
#
_entry.id   b0753fd59129ff63538646aab2de267e
#
_cell.length_a   1.000
_cell.length_b   1.000
_cell.length_c   1.000
_cell.angle_alpha   90.00
_cell.angle_beta   90.00
_cell.angle_gamma   90.00
#
_symmetry.space_group_name_H-M   'P 1'
#
loop_
_entity.id
_entity.type
_entity.pdbx_description
1 polymer ?
#
loop_
_entity_poly.entity_id
_entity_poly.type
_entity_poly.pdbx_seq_one_letter_code
_entity_poly.pdbx_strand_id
1 'polypeptide(L)'
;MDRTAKILLRFRLFRGPARYLANSRVAWSIVSRIDRVRGVRAKSRLLSSDRSRLPSHISIIMDGNRRFAWSNSMNTVHGHTAGKEKLKQVMRWVLDLDVPYLTVYALSSENISNRPEDEIDVLYDLYIEGLNEIALDPLIHENRVRVNVVGRLDLLPAKVREAIEVAEMATQSYKRFTFTICLAYGGREEIIDAVKSLAKEHAEGGLELDSIDVNAISSRLYTSSLPDPDLVIRTSGEERISNFLLWQIAYSEFYFTDVHWPSFTRQDLYWAIEDYVSRGRRYGS
;
A
#
# COMPACT_ATOMS: atom_id res chain seq x y z
N MET A 1 -2.32 23.64 5.68
CA MET A 1 -2.32 23.75 7.15
C MET A 1 -1.28 22.75 7.65
N ASP A 2 -0.29 23.20 8.42
CA ASP A 2 0.86 22.39 8.86
C ASP A 2 0.43 21.19 9.72
N ARG A 3 1.17 20.07 9.63
CA ARG A 3 0.98 18.82 10.41
C ARG A 3 0.85 19.09 11.91
N THR A 4 1.62 20.04 12.43
CA THR A 4 1.61 20.48 13.83
C THR A 4 0.27 21.10 14.23
N ALA A 5 -0.33 21.90 13.34
CA ALA A 5 -1.63 22.51 13.57
C ALA A 5 -2.77 21.48 13.59
N LYS A 6 -2.74 20.45 12.71
CA LYS A 6 -3.74 19.37 12.72
C LYS A 6 -3.62 18.47 13.95
N ILE A 7 -2.40 18.18 14.43
CA ILE A 7 -2.18 17.41 15.66
C ILE A 7 -2.68 18.19 16.87
N LEU A 8 -2.39 19.51 16.96
CA LEU A 8 -2.86 20.36 18.05
C LEU A 8 -4.39 20.55 18.05
N LEU A 9 -5.03 20.56 16.87
CA LEU A 9 -6.50 20.63 16.72
C LEU A 9 -7.23 19.33 17.13
N ARG A 10 -6.59 18.17 17.05
CA ARG A 10 -7.11 16.89 17.61
C ARG A 10 -7.15 16.91 19.16
N PHE A 11 -6.35 17.73 19.81
CA PHE A 11 -6.49 17.97 21.24
C PHE A 11 -7.54 19.05 21.47
N ARG A 12 -8.76 18.67 21.88
CA ARG A 12 -9.89 19.55 22.24
C ARG A 12 -9.53 20.70 23.20
N LEU A 13 -8.35 20.66 23.82
CA LEU A 13 -7.83 21.62 24.80
C LEU A 13 -7.20 22.89 24.19
N PHE A 14 -6.91 22.93 22.87
CA PHE A 14 -6.20 24.05 22.24
C PHE A 14 -7.00 24.70 21.10
N ARG A 15 -8.27 25.03 21.33
CA ARG A 15 -9.08 25.82 20.37
C ARG A 15 -8.72 27.33 20.36
N GLY A 16 -7.79 27.79 21.22
CA GLY A 16 -7.17 29.12 21.20
C GLY A 16 -5.86 29.11 20.40
N PRO A 17 -5.00 30.09 20.39
CA PRO A 17 -4.05 30.56 19.38
C PRO A 17 -3.07 29.50 18.82
N ALA A 18 -3.57 28.38 18.34
CA ALA A 18 -2.80 27.27 17.77
C ALA A 18 -1.88 27.71 16.59
N ARG A 19 -2.23 28.79 15.90
CA ARG A 19 -1.41 29.36 14.82
C ARG A 19 -0.09 30.00 15.33
N TYR A 20 -0.06 30.51 16.56
CA TYR A 20 1.14 31.14 17.13
C TYR A 20 2.13 30.11 17.69
N LEU A 21 1.64 28.96 18.16
CA LEU A 21 2.47 27.89 18.69
C LEU A 21 3.09 27.00 17.60
N ALA A 22 2.49 26.94 16.42
CA ALA A 22 2.98 26.11 15.31
C ALA A 22 4.39 26.47 14.81
N ASN A 23 4.82 27.71 15.02
CA ASN A 23 6.15 28.19 14.60
C ASN A 23 7.20 28.19 15.74
N SER A 24 6.88 27.75 16.94
CA SER A 24 7.86 27.73 18.03
C SER A 24 8.64 26.39 18.06
N ARG A 25 9.98 26.50 18.12
CA ARG A 25 10.87 25.32 18.31
C ARG A 25 10.51 24.49 19.54
N VAL A 26 9.95 25.11 20.57
CA VAL A 26 9.53 24.49 21.82
C VAL A 26 8.26 23.63 21.59
N ALA A 27 7.27 24.15 20.87
CA ALA A 27 6.07 23.36 20.53
C ALA A 27 6.42 22.16 19.67
N TRP A 28 7.33 22.30 18.72
CA TRP A 28 7.85 21.20 17.89
C TRP A 28 8.56 20.13 18.74
N SER A 29 9.39 20.53 19.69
CA SER A 29 10.07 19.62 20.62
C SER A 29 9.08 18.84 21.50
N ILE A 30 8.03 19.51 21.98
CA ILE A 30 6.99 18.86 22.79
C ILE A 30 6.17 17.87 21.95
N VAL A 31 5.74 18.26 20.74
CA VAL A 31 4.99 17.40 19.83
C VAL A 31 5.83 16.18 19.43
N SER A 32 7.10 16.36 19.09
CA SER A 32 7.99 15.25 18.73
C SER A 32 8.26 14.28 19.87
N ARG A 33 8.32 14.77 21.13
CA ARG A 33 8.40 13.92 22.33
C ARG A 33 7.12 13.12 22.57
N ILE A 34 5.96 13.78 22.45
CA ILE A 34 4.65 13.13 22.61
C ILE A 34 4.47 12.05 21.55
N ASP A 35 4.83 12.33 20.29
CA ASP A 35 4.76 11.39 19.17
C ASP A 35 5.68 10.19 19.40
N ARG A 36 6.92 10.43 19.87
CA ARG A 36 7.85 9.35 20.21
C ARG A 36 7.32 8.44 21.31
N VAL A 37 6.79 9.01 22.40
CA VAL A 37 6.19 8.25 23.51
C VAL A 37 4.96 7.46 23.06
N ARG A 38 4.12 8.06 22.22
CA ARG A 38 2.94 7.37 21.64
C ARG A 38 3.35 6.22 20.72
N GLY A 39 4.35 6.43 19.87
CA GLY A 39 4.86 5.37 18.99
C GLY A 39 5.44 4.19 19.77
N VAL A 40 6.19 4.44 20.86
CA VAL A 40 6.70 3.38 21.74
C VAL A 40 5.54 2.64 22.41
N ARG A 41 4.51 3.36 22.88
CA ARG A 41 3.31 2.75 23.47
C ARG A 41 2.50 1.97 22.44
N ALA A 42 2.31 2.48 21.23
CA ALA A 42 1.65 1.77 20.14
C ALA A 42 2.38 0.45 19.81
N LYS A 43 3.72 0.50 19.67
CA LYS A 43 4.53 -0.70 19.51
C LYS A 43 4.31 -1.71 20.63
N SER A 44 4.39 -1.27 21.89
CA SER A 44 4.23 -2.17 23.04
C SER A 44 2.83 -2.80 23.07
N ARG A 45 1.78 -2.03 22.76
CA ARG A 45 0.42 -2.55 22.69
C ARG A 45 0.24 -3.53 21.55
N LEU A 46 0.74 -3.23 20.34
CA LEU A 46 0.62 -4.13 19.20
C LEU A 46 1.36 -5.45 19.44
N LEU A 47 2.55 -5.41 20.04
CA LEU A 47 3.31 -6.62 20.37
C LEU A 47 2.72 -7.42 21.55
N SER A 48 1.96 -6.77 22.44
CA SER A 48 1.25 -7.42 23.54
C SER A 48 -0.22 -7.76 23.22
N SER A 49 -0.73 -7.29 22.09
CA SER A 49 -2.09 -7.61 21.62
C SER A 49 -2.18 -9.06 21.17
N ASP A 50 -3.37 -9.62 21.32
CA ASP A 50 -3.70 -10.88 20.66
C ASP A 50 -3.48 -10.70 19.13
N ARG A 51 -2.63 -11.54 18.56
CA ARG A 51 -2.27 -11.51 17.13
C ARG A 51 -3.48 -11.65 16.22
N SER A 52 -4.55 -12.31 16.68
CA SER A 52 -5.82 -12.43 15.94
C SER A 52 -6.53 -11.09 15.69
N ARG A 53 -6.14 -10.03 16.43
CA ARG A 53 -6.69 -8.68 16.26
C ARG A 53 -5.89 -7.81 15.28
N LEU A 54 -4.70 -8.23 14.89
CA LEU A 54 -3.91 -7.53 13.88
C LEU A 54 -4.51 -7.77 12.49
N PRO A 55 -4.35 -6.82 11.53
CA PRO A 55 -4.74 -7.09 10.15
C PRO A 55 -3.90 -8.22 9.58
N SER A 56 -4.53 -9.15 8.89
CA SER A 56 -3.83 -10.21 8.15
C SER A 56 -3.32 -9.70 6.80
N HIS A 57 -4.00 -8.74 6.21
CA HIS A 57 -3.63 -8.13 4.94
C HIS A 57 -3.67 -6.60 5.02
N ILE A 58 -2.52 -5.99 4.79
CA ILE A 58 -2.38 -4.52 4.68
C ILE A 58 -2.18 -4.16 3.21
N SER A 59 -2.97 -3.19 2.73
CA SER A 59 -2.79 -2.60 1.40
C SER A 59 -2.40 -1.13 1.51
N ILE A 60 -1.46 -0.66 0.67
CA ILE A 60 -0.93 0.70 0.75
C ILE A 60 -0.97 1.41 -0.60
N ILE A 61 -1.63 2.57 -0.62
CA ILE A 61 -1.55 3.52 -1.74
C ILE A 61 -0.41 4.50 -1.43
N MET A 62 0.72 4.31 -2.10
CA MET A 62 1.99 5.02 -1.89
C MET A 62 2.00 6.39 -2.55
N ASP A 63 1.15 7.31 -2.06
CA ASP A 63 0.99 8.65 -2.65
C ASP A 63 1.96 9.67 -2.03
N GLY A 64 2.36 10.66 -2.85
CA GLY A 64 3.11 11.84 -2.43
C GLY A 64 4.58 11.87 -2.78
N ASN A 65 5.12 10.96 -3.61
CA ASN A 65 6.52 10.99 -4.06
C ASN A 65 6.90 12.31 -4.73
N ARG A 66 6.09 12.80 -5.67
CA ARG A 66 6.29 14.08 -6.37
C ARG A 66 6.19 15.26 -5.41
N ARG A 67 5.16 15.28 -4.56
CA ARG A 67 4.95 16.35 -3.57
C ARG A 67 6.09 16.41 -2.55
N PHE A 68 6.62 15.25 -2.14
CA PHE A 68 7.81 15.17 -1.31
C PHE A 68 9.03 15.81 -2.00
N ALA A 69 9.29 15.48 -3.27
CA ALA A 69 10.41 16.05 -4.03
C ALA A 69 10.28 17.58 -4.10
N TRP A 70 9.12 18.09 -4.50
CA TRP A 70 8.89 19.53 -4.60
C TRP A 70 9.03 20.28 -3.28
N SER A 71 8.52 19.73 -2.17
CA SER A 71 8.64 20.33 -0.84
C SER A 71 10.08 20.36 -0.31
N ASN A 72 10.97 19.55 -0.89
CA ASN A 72 12.40 19.51 -0.56
C ASN A 72 13.30 20.11 -1.66
N SER A 73 12.73 20.83 -2.64
CA SER A 73 13.47 21.42 -3.77
C SER A 73 14.27 20.37 -4.58
N MET A 74 13.74 19.16 -4.69
CA MET A 74 14.32 18.05 -5.45
C MET A 74 13.52 17.81 -6.75
N ASN A 75 14.13 17.16 -7.73
CA ASN A 75 13.41 16.69 -8.90
C ASN A 75 12.52 15.45 -8.56
N THR A 76 11.57 15.14 -9.43
CA THR A 76 10.61 14.02 -9.23
C THR A 76 11.28 12.66 -9.13
N VAL A 77 12.38 12.44 -9.84
CA VAL A 77 13.18 11.20 -9.81
C VAL A 77 13.63 10.87 -8.39
N HIS A 78 14.20 11.87 -7.68
CA HIS A 78 14.62 11.68 -6.29
C HIS A 78 13.44 11.31 -5.37
N GLY A 79 12.24 11.85 -5.62
CA GLY A 79 11.05 11.49 -4.89
C GLY A 79 10.65 10.03 -5.09
N HIS A 80 10.72 9.53 -6.32
CA HIS A 80 10.42 8.14 -6.66
C HIS A 80 11.47 7.18 -6.08
N THR A 81 12.77 7.53 -6.19
CA THR A 81 13.85 6.75 -5.58
C THR A 81 13.71 6.66 -4.06
N ALA A 82 13.41 7.78 -3.40
CA ALA A 82 13.14 7.79 -1.97
C ALA A 82 11.91 6.94 -1.60
N GLY A 83 10.89 6.92 -2.48
CA GLY A 83 9.72 6.06 -2.33
C GLY A 83 10.03 4.57 -2.44
N LYS A 84 10.93 4.16 -3.36
CA LYS A 84 11.43 2.78 -3.49
C LYS A 84 12.15 2.35 -2.21
N GLU A 85 13.06 3.17 -1.69
CA GLU A 85 13.77 2.87 -0.45
C GLU A 85 12.83 2.82 0.77
N LYS A 86 11.78 3.65 0.78
CA LYS A 86 10.76 3.60 1.82
C LYS A 86 9.98 2.29 1.80
N LEU A 87 9.66 1.76 0.62
CA LEU A 87 8.95 0.49 0.47
C LEU A 87 9.72 -0.66 1.11
N LYS A 88 11.04 -0.73 0.91
CA LYS A 88 11.91 -1.73 1.57
C LYS A 88 11.83 -1.63 3.10
N GLN A 89 11.82 -0.42 3.64
CA GLN A 89 11.68 -0.21 5.09
C GLN A 89 10.31 -0.67 5.60
N VAL A 90 9.23 -0.30 4.90
CA VAL A 90 7.86 -0.66 5.29
C VAL A 90 7.66 -2.18 5.23
N MET A 91 8.17 -2.84 4.21
CA MET A 91 8.13 -4.31 4.12
C MET A 91 8.78 -4.95 5.36
N ARG A 92 9.97 -4.49 5.79
CA ARG A 92 10.61 -4.97 7.05
C ARG A 92 9.70 -4.77 8.26
N TRP A 93 9.05 -3.60 8.37
CA TRP A 93 8.18 -3.32 9.52
C TRP A 93 6.92 -4.18 9.54
N VAL A 94 6.37 -4.52 8.37
CA VAL A 94 5.23 -5.43 8.22
C VAL A 94 5.63 -6.86 8.59
N LEU A 95 6.81 -7.31 8.13
CA LEU A 95 7.39 -8.60 8.50
C LEU A 95 7.67 -8.70 10.02
N ASP A 96 8.20 -7.63 10.65
CA ASP A 96 8.43 -7.55 12.11
C ASP A 96 7.13 -7.70 12.94
N LEU A 97 5.98 -7.40 12.34
CA LEU A 97 4.66 -7.57 12.96
C LEU A 97 4.03 -8.93 12.64
N ASP A 98 4.69 -9.73 11.81
CA ASP A 98 4.19 -11.04 11.34
C ASP A 98 2.84 -10.94 10.60
N VAL A 99 2.64 -9.84 9.85
CA VAL A 99 1.48 -9.63 8.98
C VAL A 99 1.72 -10.34 7.65
N PRO A 100 0.94 -11.39 7.30
CA PRO A 100 1.31 -12.31 6.22
C PRO A 100 1.13 -11.73 4.80
N TYR A 101 0.30 -10.69 4.61
CA TYR A 101 0.02 -10.15 3.29
C TYR A 101 0.24 -8.64 3.25
N LEU A 102 1.00 -8.19 2.26
CA LEU A 102 1.20 -6.77 1.95
C LEU A 102 0.96 -6.54 0.47
N THR A 103 0.00 -5.67 0.12
CA THR A 103 -0.23 -5.23 -1.26
C THR A 103 0.06 -3.74 -1.40
N VAL A 104 0.78 -3.35 -2.45
CA VAL A 104 1.10 -1.95 -2.69
C VAL A 104 0.66 -1.49 -4.07
N TYR A 105 0.18 -0.24 -4.15
CA TYR A 105 -0.18 0.40 -5.42
C TYR A 105 1.03 1.17 -5.96
N ALA A 106 1.71 0.60 -6.94
CA ALA A 106 2.94 1.16 -7.49
C ALA A 106 2.69 2.04 -8.73
N LEU A 107 1.86 1.57 -9.68
CA LEU A 107 1.52 2.31 -10.90
C LEU A 107 0.11 1.96 -11.34
N SER A 108 -0.74 2.98 -11.52
CA SER A 108 -2.06 2.77 -12.11
C SER A 108 -1.99 2.72 -13.64
N SER A 109 -2.97 2.03 -14.27
CA SER A 109 -3.12 2.02 -15.72
C SER A 109 -3.28 3.43 -16.30
N GLU A 110 -4.03 4.29 -15.60
CA GLU A 110 -4.24 5.69 -16.01
C GLU A 110 -2.95 6.52 -15.92
N ASN A 111 -2.05 6.21 -15.00
CA ASN A 111 -0.77 6.93 -14.88
C ASN A 111 0.15 6.68 -16.08
N ILE A 112 0.10 5.51 -16.70
CA ILE A 112 0.87 5.20 -17.91
C ILE A 112 0.49 6.16 -19.04
N SER A 113 -0.81 6.44 -19.20
CA SER A 113 -1.31 7.29 -20.28
C SER A 113 -1.23 8.80 -19.97
N ASN A 114 -1.20 9.17 -18.69
CA ASN A 114 -1.37 10.58 -18.27
C ASN A 114 -0.07 11.23 -17.77
N ARG A 115 1.01 10.48 -17.57
CA ARG A 115 2.30 11.06 -17.17
C ARG A 115 3.18 11.38 -18.37
N PRO A 116 4.09 12.35 -18.25
CA PRO A 116 5.15 12.57 -19.24
C PRO A 116 5.96 11.29 -19.47
N GLU A 117 6.35 11.05 -20.70
CA GLU A 117 7.06 9.82 -21.12
C GLU A 117 8.39 9.66 -20.38
N ASP A 118 9.14 10.74 -20.21
CA ASP A 118 10.39 10.76 -19.45
C ASP A 118 10.22 10.37 -17.98
N GLU A 119 9.09 10.73 -17.34
CA GLU A 119 8.79 10.29 -15.97
C GLU A 119 8.43 8.80 -15.92
N ILE A 120 7.70 8.29 -16.91
CA ILE A 120 7.32 6.87 -17.00
C ILE A 120 8.56 6.00 -17.23
N ASP A 121 9.47 6.41 -18.10
CA ASP A 121 10.72 5.68 -18.36
C ASP A 121 11.57 5.55 -17.09
N VAL A 122 11.71 6.63 -16.33
CA VAL A 122 12.39 6.58 -15.02
C VAL A 122 11.70 5.62 -14.06
N LEU A 123 10.36 5.57 -14.05
CA LEU A 123 9.64 4.62 -13.20
C LEU A 123 9.87 3.18 -13.65
N TYR A 124 9.90 2.90 -14.96
CA TYR A 124 10.21 1.58 -15.46
C TYR A 124 11.61 1.12 -15.06
N ASP A 125 12.61 2.00 -15.15
CA ASP A 125 13.97 1.69 -14.70
C ASP A 125 14.01 1.39 -13.18
N LEU A 126 13.30 2.16 -12.37
CA LEU A 126 13.20 1.93 -10.93
C LEU A 126 12.46 0.62 -10.58
N TYR A 127 11.47 0.21 -11.39
CA TYR A 127 10.80 -1.09 -11.19
C TYR A 127 11.71 -2.24 -11.58
N ILE A 128 12.43 -2.15 -12.71
CA ILE A 128 13.41 -3.17 -13.13
C ILE A 128 14.49 -3.33 -12.04
N GLU A 129 15.07 -2.22 -11.58
CA GLU A 129 16.07 -2.23 -10.51
C GLU A 129 15.50 -2.87 -9.23
N GLY A 130 14.32 -2.40 -8.78
CA GLY A 130 13.69 -2.90 -7.55
C GLY A 130 13.32 -4.38 -7.61
N LEU A 131 12.80 -4.87 -8.74
CA LEU A 131 12.45 -6.28 -8.93
C LEU A 131 13.69 -7.17 -8.98
N ASN A 132 14.76 -6.74 -9.65
CA ASN A 132 16.03 -7.46 -9.66
C ASN A 132 16.68 -7.50 -8.27
N GLU A 133 16.60 -6.40 -7.50
CA GLU A 133 17.06 -6.39 -6.11
C GLU A 133 16.24 -7.37 -5.25
N ILE A 134 14.92 -7.42 -5.39
CA ILE A 134 14.02 -8.35 -4.67
C ILE A 134 14.46 -9.81 -4.91
N ALA A 135 14.81 -10.17 -6.15
CA ALA A 135 15.22 -11.52 -6.49
C ALA A 135 16.50 -11.99 -5.74
N LEU A 136 17.29 -11.07 -5.21
CA LEU A 136 18.56 -11.34 -4.52
C LEU A 136 18.56 -10.89 -3.05
N ASP A 137 17.51 -10.18 -2.57
CA ASP A 137 17.51 -9.59 -1.23
C ASP A 137 17.44 -10.68 -0.14
N PRO A 138 18.44 -10.78 0.77
CA PRO A 138 18.40 -11.71 1.88
C PRO A 138 17.12 -11.62 2.72
N LEU A 139 16.57 -10.41 2.90
CA LEU A 139 15.32 -10.22 3.64
C LEU A 139 14.15 -11.03 3.03
N ILE A 140 14.05 -11.06 1.70
CA ILE A 140 13.02 -11.79 0.95
C ILE A 140 13.19 -13.30 1.19
N HIS A 141 14.39 -13.81 1.01
CA HIS A 141 14.69 -15.24 1.09
C HIS A 141 14.64 -15.79 2.51
N GLU A 142 15.23 -15.11 3.49
CA GLU A 142 15.22 -15.50 4.90
C GLU A 142 13.81 -15.51 5.48
N ASN A 143 12.98 -14.55 5.11
CA ASN A 143 11.59 -14.49 5.55
C ASN A 143 10.63 -15.30 4.67
N ARG A 144 11.10 -15.94 3.59
CA ARG A 144 10.27 -16.72 2.66
C ARG A 144 9.11 -15.91 2.11
N VAL A 145 9.41 -14.71 1.62
CA VAL A 145 8.42 -13.79 1.03
C VAL A 145 8.18 -14.18 -0.42
N ARG A 146 6.97 -14.57 -0.74
CA ARG A 146 6.52 -14.74 -2.13
C ARG A 146 6.22 -13.36 -2.71
N VAL A 147 6.77 -13.06 -3.88
CA VAL A 147 6.50 -11.83 -4.62
C VAL A 147 5.52 -12.13 -5.75
N ASN A 148 4.48 -11.32 -5.86
CA ASN A 148 3.52 -11.35 -6.96
C ASN A 148 3.42 -9.95 -7.57
N VAL A 149 3.28 -9.86 -8.88
CA VAL A 149 2.99 -8.61 -9.57
C VAL A 149 1.69 -8.77 -10.35
N VAL A 150 0.73 -7.89 -10.10
CA VAL A 150 -0.62 -7.98 -10.69
C VAL A 150 -1.01 -6.69 -11.40
N GLY A 151 -1.78 -6.81 -12.47
CA GLY A 151 -2.29 -5.72 -13.30
C GLY A 151 -2.25 -6.05 -14.78
N ARG A 152 -2.36 -5.02 -15.61
CA ARG A 152 -2.29 -5.13 -17.08
C ARG A 152 -0.82 -5.17 -17.52
N LEU A 153 -0.16 -6.31 -17.22
CA LEU A 153 1.27 -6.49 -17.50
C LEU A 153 1.59 -6.45 -19.00
N ASP A 154 0.60 -6.68 -19.84
CA ASP A 154 0.68 -6.52 -21.30
C ASP A 154 0.97 -5.07 -21.74
N LEU A 155 0.64 -4.08 -20.92
CA LEU A 155 0.94 -2.67 -21.17
C LEU A 155 2.37 -2.27 -20.82
N LEU A 156 3.11 -3.12 -20.13
CA LEU A 156 4.48 -2.84 -19.69
C LEU A 156 5.52 -3.21 -20.76
N PRO A 157 6.64 -2.46 -20.84
CA PRO A 157 7.76 -2.84 -21.69
C PRO A 157 8.29 -4.26 -21.39
N ALA A 158 8.84 -4.94 -22.40
CA ALA A 158 9.36 -6.30 -22.27
C ALA A 158 10.37 -6.44 -21.13
N LYS A 159 11.29 -5.49 -20.97
CA LYS A 159 12.30 -5.49 -19.90
C LYS A 159 11.70 -5.47 -18.49
N VAL A 160 10.57 -4.76 -18.30
CA VAL A 160 9.85 -4.74 -17.00
C VAL A 160 9.21 -6.10 -16.75
N ARG A 161 8.59 -6.70 -17.78
CA ARG A 161 7.99 -8.03 -17.67
C ARG A 161 9.03 -9.12 -17.37
N GLU A 162 10.18 -9.07 -18.02
CA GLU A 162 11.31 -9.98 -17.72
C GLU A 162 11.77 -9.85 -16.25
N ALA A 163 11.89 -8.62 -15.73
CA ALA A 163 12.27 -8.41 -14.33
C ALA A 163 11.17 -8.93 -13.35
N ILE A 164 9.89 -8.82 -13.73
CA ILE A 164 8.78 -9.41 -12.97
C ILE A 164 8.93 -10.94 -12.91
N GLU A 165 9.11 -11.58 -14.05
CA GLU A 165 9.29 -13.03 -14.14
C GLU A 165 10.46 -13.53 -13.30
N VAL A 166 11.59 -12.82 -13.30
CA VAL A 166 12.77 -13.14 -12.49
C VAL A 166 12.44 -13.09 -11.00
N ALA A 167 11.79 -12.02 -10.53
CA ALA A 167 11.43 -11.86 -9.12
C ALA A 167 10.40 -12.91 -8.65
N GLU A 168 9.38 -13.18 -9.46
CA GLU A 168 8.36 -14.17 -9.16
C GLU A 168 8.94 -15.59 -9.15
N MET A 169 9.75 -15.99 -10.14
CA MET A 169 10.40 -17.30 -10.20
C MET A 169 11.33 -17.52 -9.01
N ALA A 170 12.11 -16.51 -8.63
CA ALA A 170 13.02 -16.61 -7.47
C ALA A 170 12.30 -16.86 -6.15
N THR A 171 11.01 -16.52 -6.05
CA THR A 171 10.24 -16.53 -4.80
C THR A 171 9.00 -17.44 -4.84
N GLN A 172 8.68 -18.10 -5.96
CA GLN A 172 7.44 -18.86 -6.18
C GLN A 172 7.18 -20.00 -5.18
N SER A 173 8.24 -20.58 -4.62
CA SER A 173 8.14 -21.66 -3.64
C SER A 173 7.81 -21.20 -2.22
N TYR A 174 7.88 -19.89 -1.96
CA TYR A 174 7.66 -19.34 -0.62
C TYR A 174 6.18 -19.19 -0.31
N LYS A 175 5.83 -19.40 0.98
CA LYS A 175 4.41 -19.42 1.43
C LYS A 175 4.18 -18.71 2.76
N ARG A 176 5.25 -18.15 3.38
CA ARG A 176 5.10 -17.56 4.72
C ARG A 176 4.52 -16.16 4.66
N PHE A 177 5.03 -15.35 3.76
CA PHE A 177 4.55 -13.98 3.51
C PHE A 177 4.32 -13.81 2.01
N THR A 178 3.38 -12.95 1.66
CA THR A 178 3.13 -12.57 0.27
C THR A 178 3.21 -11.07 0.12
N PHE A 179 4.07 -10.61 -0.77
CA PHE A 179 4.21 -9.22 -1.16
C PHE A 179 3.68 -9.05 -2.58
N THR A 180 2.59 -8.30 -2.73
CA THR A 180 1.94 -8.05 -4.02
C THR A 180 2.13 -6.62 -4.47
N ILE A 181 2.59 -6.44 -5.71
CA ILE A 181 2.80 -5.14 -6.34
C ILE A 181 1.75 -4.96 -7.44
N CYS A 182 0.84 -4.00 -7.27
CA CYS A 182 -0.10 -3.60 -8.30
C CYS A 182 0.58 -2.65 -9.27
N LEU A 183 0.90 -3.15 -10.49
CA LEU A 183 1.65 -2.45 -11.52
C LEU A 183 0.84 -2.42 -12.82
N ALA A 184 0.72 -1.26 -13.46
CA ALA A 184 -0.24 -1.05 -14.55
C ALA A 184 -1.65 -1.51 -14.17
N TYR A 185 -2.03 -1.29 -12.92
CA TYR A 185 -3.24 -1.86 -12.33
C TYR A 185 -4.39 -0.85 -12.31
N GLY A 186 -5.60 -1.36 -12.49
CA GLY A 186 -6.84 -0.64 -12.25
C GLY A 186 -7.95 -1.62 -11.88
N GLY A 187 -8.69 -1.32 -10.81
CA GLY A 187 -9.75 -2.20 -10.29
C GLY A 187 -10.94 -2.32 -11.25
N ARG A 188 -11.23 -1.27 -12.05
CA ARG A 188 -12.26 -1.35 -13.09
C ARG A 188 -11.85 -2.31 -14.20
N GLU A 189 -10.61 -2.23 -14.67
CA GLU A 189 -10.04 -3.09 -15.69
C GLU A 189 -9.99 -4.54 -15.21
N GLU A 190 -9.58 -4.78 -13.98
CA GLU A 190 -9.59 -6.10 -13.35
C GLU A 190 -10.98 -6.73 -13.34
N ILE A 191 -12.01 -5.96 -12.93
CA ILE A 191 -13.40 -6.43 -12.94
C ILE A 191 -13.88 -6.73 -14.37
N ILE A 192 -13.54 -5.87 -15.34
CA ILE A 192 -13.90 -6.09 -16.75
C ILE A 192 -13.24 -7.37 -17.27
N ASP A 193 -11.98 -7.63 -16.94
CA ASP A 193 -11.27 -8.83 -17.37
C ASP A 193 -11.85 -10.10 -16.71
N ALA A 194 -12.26 -10.02 -15.44
CA ALA A 194 -13.00 -11.10 -14.78
C ALA A 194 -14.35 -11.39 -15.46
N VAL A 195 -15.11 -10.34 -15.81
CA VAL A 195 -16.40 -10.49 -16.56
C VAL A 195 -16.17 -11.09 -17.94
N LYS A 196 -15.13 -10.67 -18.67
CA LYS A 196 -14.80 -11.25 -19.98
C LYS A 196 -14.43 -12.73 -19.86
N SER A 197 -13.70 -13.12 -18.82
CA SER A 197 -13.37 -14.51 -18.53
C SER A 197 -14.62 -15.36 -18.32
N LEU A 198 -15.58 -14.87 -17.51
CA LEU A 198 -16.86 -15.53 -17.26
C LEU A 198 -17.70 -15.66 -18.56
N ALA A 199 -17.79 -14.58 -19.34
CA ALA A 199 -18.52 -14.58 -20.60
C ALA A 199 -17.95 -15.57 -21.62
N LYS A 200 -16.62 -15.68 -21.67
CA LYS A 200 -15.94 -16.66 -22.52
C LYS A 200 -16.24 -18.10 -22.10
N GLU A 201 -16.10 -18.38 -20.81
CA GLU A 201 -16.38 -19.72 -20.26
C GLU A 201 -17.86 -20.13 -20.46
N HIS A 202 -18.80 -19.17 -20.31
CA HIS A 202 -20.21 -19.40 -20.62
C HIS A 202 -20.41 -19.73 -22.12
N ALA A 203 -19.80 -18.96 -23.02
CA ALA A 203 -19.93 -19.20 -24.47
C ALA A 203 -19.33 -20.55 -24.90
N GLU A 204 -18.37 -21.09 -24.16
CA GLU A 204 -17.77 -22.40 -24.36
C GLU A 204 -18.59 -23.52 -23.68
N GLY A 205 -19.70 -23.20 -23.01
CA GLY A 205 -20.56 -24.17 -22.33
C GLY A 205 -20.06 -24.67 -20.97
N GLY A 206 -19.01 -24.04 -20.43
CA GLY A 206 -18.40 -24.43 -19.14
C GLY A 206 -19.04 -23.75 -17.93
N LEU A 207 -19.92 -22.75 -18.12
CA LEU A 207 -20.51 -21.98 -17.03
C LEU A 207 -21.98 -21.66 -17.32
N GLU A 208 -22.87 -21.90 -16.36
CA GLU A 208 -24.26 -21.43 -16.40
C GLU A 208 -24.38 -20.01 -15.84
N LEU A 209 -25.19 -19.14 -16.47
CA LEU A 209 -25.34 -17.74 -16.03
C LEU A 209 -25.83 -17.63 -14.59
N ASP A 210 -26.76 -18.49 -14.17
CA ASP A 210 -27.32 -18.49 -12.83
C ASP A 210 -26.31 -18.93 -11.74
N SER A 211 -25.15 -19.49 -12.12
CA SER A 211 -24.06 -19.82 -11.23
C SER A 211 -23.08 -18.68 -10.98
N ILE A 212 -23.26 -17.52 -11.65
CA ILE A 212 -22.39 -16.38 -11.46
C ILE A 212 -22.77 -15.67 -10.16
N ASP A 213 -21.95 -15.91 -9.15
CA ASP A 213 -22.05 -15.30 -7.82
C ASP A 213 -20.80 -14.45 -7.49
N VAL A 214 -20.71 -13.96 -6.25
CA VAL A 214 -19.55 -13.21 -5.74
C VAL A 214 -18.26 -14.02 -5.87
N ASN A 215 -18.30 -15.33 -5.63
CA ASN A 215 -17.13 -16.20 -5.70
C ASN A 215 -16.69 -16.42 -7.15
N ALA A 216 -17.63 -16.51 -8.08
CA ALA A 216 -17.35 -16.63 -9.50
C ALA A 216 -16.54 -15.42 -10.02
N ILE A 217 -16.83 -14.20 -9.55
CA ILE A 217 -16.05 -13.00 -9.87
C ILE A 217 -14.73 -13.02 -9.11
N SER A 218 -14.75 -13.20 -7.79
CA SER A 218 -13.56 -13.14 -6.93
C SER A 218 -12.47 -14.11 -7.38
N SER A 219 -12.83 -15.31 -7.84
CA SER A 219 -11.89 -16.32 -8.33
C SER A 219 -11.20 -15.96 -9.65
N ARG A 220 -11.66 -14.92 -10.34
CA ARG A 220 -11.10 -14.44 -11.62
C ARG A 220 -10.41 -13.09 -11.52
N LEU A 221 -10.37 -12.52 -10.32
CA LEU A 221 -9.59 -11.30 -10.08
C LEU A 221 -8.09 -11.62 -10.09
N TYR A 222 -7.28 -10.63 -10.39
CA TYR A 222 -5.81 -10.77 -10.39
C TYR A 222 -5.26 -11.17 -9.02
N THR A 223 -6.01 -10.84 -7.96
CA THR A 223 -5.67 -11.13 -6.55
C THR A 223 -6.41 -12.34 -5.99
N SER A 224 -7.00 -13.19 -6.83
CA SER A 224 -7.83 -14.34 -6.42
C SER A 224 -7.16 -15.32 -5.45
N SER A 225 -5.82 -15.35 -5.41
CA SER A 225 -5.04 -16.17 -4.49
C SER A 225 -4.77 -15.53 -3.13
N LEU A 226 -5.25 -14.30 -2.91
CA LEU A 226 -5.04 -13.52 -1.69
C LEU A 226 -6.34 -13.35 -0.92
N PRO A 227 -6.31 -13.24 0.41
CA PRO A 227 -7.45 -12.74 1.17
C PRO A 227 -7.68 -11.26 0.85
N ASP A 228 -8.90 -10.79 1.04
CA ASP A 228 -9.21 -9.37 0.93
C ASP A 228 -8.42 -8.54 1.96
N PRO A 229 -8.04 -7.28 1.65
CA PRO A 229 -7.35 -6.42 2.59
C PRO A 229 -8.20 -6.10 3.82
N ASP A 230 -7.59 -6.22 5.00
CA ASP A 230 -8.21 -5.76 6.25
C ASP A 230 -8.07 -4.26 6.44
N LEU A 231 -6.91 -3.72 6.08
CA LEU A 231 -6.55 -2.32 6.28
C LEU A 231 -5.96 -1.73 4.99
N VAL A 232 -6.54 -0.62 4.54
CA VAL A 232 -6.01 0.19 3.43
C VAL A 232 -5.43 1.47 3.97
N ILE A 233 -4.14 1.70 3.75
CA ILE A 233 -3.44 2.92 4.14
C ILE A 233 -3.20 3.78 2.90
N ARG A 234 -3.58 5.07 2.95
CA ARG A 234 -3.19 6.02 1.91
C ARG A 234 -2.45 7.20 2.51
N THR A 235 -1.30 7.52 1.92
CA THR A 235 -0.43 8.63 2.30
C THR A 235 -0.78 9.91 1.55
N SER A 236 -0.27 11.06 2.00
CA SER A 236 -0.31 12.36 1.32
C SER A 236 -1.64 13.10 1.37
N GLY A 237 -2.55 12.77 2.31
CA GLY A 237 -3.74 13.55 2.62
C GLY A 237 -4.89 13.44 1.62
N GLU A 238 -4.82 12.52 0.65
CA GLU A 238 -5.89 12.28 -0.30
C GLU A 238 -6.83 11.19 0.21
N GLU A 239 -8.13 11.50 0.31
CA GLU A 239 -9.17 10.62 0.87
C GLU A 239 -9.99 9.96 -0.25
N ARG A 240 -9.33 9.31 -1.21
CA ARG A 240 -9.94 8.54 -2.31
C ARG A 240 -9.11 7.27 -2.57
N ILE A 241 -9.71 6.28 -3.22
CA ILE A 241 -9.08 4.98 -3.49
C ILE A 241 -8.41 4.90 -4.87
N SER A 242 -8.71 5.82 -5.78
CA SER A 242 -8.08 5.95 -7.09
C SER A 242 -8.01 4.65 -7.88
N ASN A 243 -9.14 3.97 -8.03
CA ASN A 243 -9.26 2.72 -8.80
C ASN A 243 -8.42 1.54 -8.25
N PHE A 244 -8.06 1.58 -6.95
CA PHE A 244 -7.27 0.53 -6.30
C PHE A 244 -8.16 -0.52 -5.64
N LEU A 245 -8.00 -1.80 -5.99
CA LEU A 245 -8.63 -2.98 -5.38
C LEU A 245 -10.14 -2.83 -5.12
N LEU A 246 -10.91 -2.29 -6.11
CA LEU A 246 -12.31 -1.88 -5.93
C LEU A 246 -13.20 -2.98 -5.37
N TRP A 247 -13.02 -4.21 -5.80
CA TRP A 247 -13.80 -5.36 -5.34
C TRP A 247 -13.39 -5.80 -3.94
N GLN A 248 -12.08 -5.94 -3.74
CA GLN A 248 -11.47 -6.54 -2.56
C GLN A 248 -11.58 -5.67 -1.30
N ILE A 249 -11.68 -4.33 -1.45
CA ILE A 249 -11.71 -3.40 -0.32
C ILE A 249 -13.11 -3.05 0.18
N ALA A 250 -14.13 -3.78 -0.28
CA ALA A 250 -15.54 -3.51 0.06
C ALA A 250 -15.80 -3.48 1.58
N TYR A 251 -15.04 -4.26 2.35
CA TYR A 251 -15.15 -4.33 3.82
C TYR A 251 -13.85 -3.97 4.55
N SER A 252 -12.92 -3.33 3.85
CA SER A 252 -11.65 -2.90 4.44
C SER A 252 -11.83 -1.66 5.31
N GLU A 253 -11.05 -1.56 6.39
CA GLU A 253 -10.89 -0.33 7.14
C GLU A 253 -9.89 0.60 6.44
N PHE A 254 -10.15 1.91 6.46
CA PHE A 254 -9.30 2.90 5.82
C PHE A 254 -8.57 3.77 6.84
N TYR A 255 -7.29 4.01 6.56
CA TYR A 255 -6.47 4.96 7.29
C TYR A 255 -5.81 5.95 6.33
N PHE A 256 -6.20 7.23 6.41
CA PHE A 256 -5.65 8.32 5.62
C PHE A 256 -4.67 9.14 6.46
N THR A 257 -3.51 9.47 5.89
CA THR A 257 -2.50 10.29 6.57
C THR A 257 -1.95 11.38 5.65
N ASP A 258 -1.69 12.57 6.19
CA ASP A 258 -1.10 13.70 5.47
C ASP A 258 0.39 13.49 5.13
N VAL A 259 1.03 12.46 5.69
CA VAL A 259 2.46 12.18 5.50
C VAL A 259 2.70 11.75 4.06
N HIS A 260 3.64 12.38 3.37
CA HIS A 260 4.07 11.91 2.06
C HIS A 260 4.78 10.57 2.15
N TRP A 261 4.59 9.68 1.17
CA TRP A 261 5.13 8.33 1.20
C TRP A 261 6.62 8.24 1.59
N PRO A 262 7.57 9.01 0.99
CA PRO A 262 8.97 8.93 1.41
C PRO A 262 9.24 9.32 2.88
N SER A 263 8.33 10.11 3.48
CA SER A 263 8.41 10.53 4.89
C SER A 263 7.66 9.61 5.85
N PHE A 264 6.99 8.58 5.35
CA PHE A 264 6.23 7.63 6.18
C PHE A 264 7.17 6.89 7.13
N THR A 265 6.80 6.82 8.40
CA THR A 265 7.66 6.25 9.46
C THR A 265 7.06 4.96 10.01
N ARG A 266 7.89 4.19 10.73
CA ARG A 266 7.43 3.00 11.48
C ARG A 266 6.31 3.35 12.48
N GLN A 267 6.35 4.53 13.06
CA GLN A 267 5.31 5.02 13.96
C GLN A 267 3.99 5.27 13.25
N ASP A 268 4.02 5.84 12.03
CA ASP A 268 2.81 6.07 11.24
C ASP A 268 2.13 4.72 10.90
N LEU A 269 2.90 3.68 10.58
CA LEU A 269 2.38 2.32 10.38
C LEU A 269 1.74 1.76 11.65
N TYR A 270 2.41 1.88 12.79
CA TYR A 270 1.87 1.39 14.06
C TYR A 270 0.59 2.11 14.46
N TRP A 271 0.49 3.41 14.23
CA TRP A 271 -0.74 4.16 14.48
C TRP A 271 -1.88 3.74 13.57
N ALA A 272 -1.60 3.46 12.30
CA ALA A 272 -2.61 2.96 11.38
C ALA A 272 -3.16 1.60 11.86
N ILE A 273 -2.28 0.70 12.31
CA ILE A 273 -2.68 -0.61 12.82
C ILE A 273 -3.38 -0.48 14.20
N GLU A 274 -2.91 0.41 15.09
CA GLU A 274 -3.57 0.66 16.40
C GLU A 274 -4.99 1.22 16.18
N ASP A 275 -5.17 2.13 15.23
CA ASP A 275 -6.48 2.67 14.86
C ASP A 275 -7.41 1.55 14.35
N TYR A 276 -6.91 0.68 13.46
CA TYR A 276 -7.64 -0.50 12.99
C TYR A 276 -8.05 -1.41 14.16
N VAL A 277 -7.14 -1.78 15.03
CA VAL A 277 -7.41 -2.65 16.19
C VAL A 277 -8.44 -2.03 17.13
N SER A 278 -8.46 -0.68 17.25
CA SER A 278 -9.35 0.03 18.16
C SER A 278 -10.81 0.10 17.66
N ARG A 279 -11.03 -0.02 16.34
CA ARG A 279 -12.37 0.16 15.74
C ARG A 279 -13.31 -1.01 16.01
N GLY A 280 -12.81 -2.21 16.27
CA GLY A 280 -13.61 -3.42 16.51
C GLY A 280 -14.44 -3.76 15.26
N ARG A 281 -14.11 -4.81 14.54
CA ARG A 281 -14.88 -5.23 13.35
C ARG A 281 -16.31 -5.57 13.74
N ARG A 282 -17.26 -4.76 13.27
CA ARG A 282 -18.69 -5.07 13.27
C ARG A 282 -19.06 -5.43 11.83
N TYR A 283 -18.98 -6.71 11.47
CA TYR A 283 -19.53 -7.21 10.21
C TYR A 283 -21.07 -7.14 10.25
N GLY A 284 -21.66 -5.94 10.08
CA GLY A 284 -23.10 -5.81 9.85
C GLY A 284 -24.02 -6.42 10.92
N SER A 285 -23.55 -6.66 12.14
CA SER A 285 -24.35 -7.16 13.27
C SER A 285 -24.70 -6.06 14.25
#